data_097f65bbd5771aaaacc761daf7008bc9
#
_entry.id   097f65bbd5771aaaacc761daf7008bc9
#
_cell.length_a   1.000
_cell.length_b   1.000
_cell.length_c   1.000
_cell.angle_alpha   90.00
_cell.angle_beta   90.00
_cell.angle_gamma   90.00
#
_symmetry.space_group_name_H-M   'P 1'
#
loop_
_entity.id
_entity.type
_entity.pdbx_description
1 polymer ?
#
loop_
_entity_poly.entity_id
_entity_poly.type
_entity_poly.pdbx_seq_one_letter_code
_entity_poly.pdbx_strand_id
1 'polypeptide(L)'
;GFYHCFSTSEHGNIFDFIMKTQNLKFGEAVRSLANLAGMRPYTFSKQDEEREKNWQIYVSIYNKYVQFYHEELLKNEQASIARDYLKKRNLSKEEVKKFKIGYVEKNPKFYEKLIKDFNEKDLVESGLFYLDEKNKSYVEKFKERIIFPINNISGQPIGLGGRIIKENNYMAKYIN
;
A
#
# COMPACT_ATOMS: atom_id res chain seq x y z
N GLY A 1 -7.26 10.41 19.72
CA GLY A 1 -7.23 9.17 20.47
C GLY A 1 -7.38 7.96 19.56
N PHE A 2 -6.90 6.82 20.03
CA PHE A 2 -7.01 5.53 19.35
C PHE A 2 -7.68 4.54 20.28
N TYR A 3 -8.40 3.57 19.73
CA TYR A 3 -8.92 2.43 20.46
C TYR A 3 -8.23 1.14 19.98
N HIS A 4 -8.19 0.15 20.85
CA HIS A 4 -7.78 -1.21 20.56
C HIS A 4 -8.68 -2.19 21.32
N CYS A 5 -9.30 -3.11 20.60
CA CYS A 5 -10.10 -4.18 21.18
C CYS A 5 -9.23 -5.43 21.38
N PHE A 6 -8.97 -5.82 22.61
CA PHE A 6 -8.10 -6.97 22.91
C PHE A 6 -8.72 -8.34 22.54
N SER A 7 -10.04 -8.42 22.42
CA SER A 7 -10.72 -9.66 22.06
C SER A 7 -10.78 -9.90 20.54
N THR A 8 -10.91 -8.83 19.73
CA THR A 8 -11.03 -8.93 18.27
C THR A 8 -9.79 -8.46 17.53
N SER A 9 -8.79 -7.89 18.25
CA SER A 9 -7.62 -7.21 17.71
C SER A 9 -7.95 -6.01 16.80
N GLU A 10 -9.19 -5.55 16.83
CA GLU A 10 -9.59 -4.36 16.11
C GLU A 10 -9.04 -3.10 16.75
N HIS A 11 -8.57 -2.19 15.92
CA HIS A 11 -8.02 -0.91 16.38
C HIS A 11 -8.33 0.19 15.34
N GLY A 12 -8.22 1.43 15.77
CA GLY A 12 -8.45 2.57 14.91
C GLY A 12 -8.60 3.88 15.69
N ASN A 13 -8.95 4.93 14.97
CA ASN A 13 -9.30 6.22 15.55
C ASN A 13 -10.81 6.33 15.84
N ILE A 14 -11.24 7.50 16.27
CA ILE A 14 -12.65 7.77 16.60
C ILE A 14 -13.59 7.59 15.40
N PHE A 15 -13.11 7.92 14.17
CA PHE A 15 -13.91 7.74 12.96
C PHE A 15 -14.07 6.25 12.64
N ASP A 16 -13.00 5.48 12.73
CA ASP A 16 -13.04 4.02 12.54
C ASP A 16 -13.99 3.35 13.53
N PHE A 17 -13.98 3.81 14.79
CA PHE A 17 -14.88 3.32 15.83
C PHE A 17 -16.34 3.55 15.48
N ILE A 18 -16.72 4.78 15.14
CA ILE A 18 -18.09 5.14 14.81
C ILE A 18 -18.55 4.44 13.51
N MET A 19 -17.69 4.39 12.50
CA MET A 19 -17.99 3.68 11.24
C MET A 19 -18.33 2.21 11.50
N LYS A 20 -17.53 1.53 12.31
CA LYS A 20 -17.73 0.10 12.63
C LYS A 20 -18.92 -0.14 13.54
N THR A 21 -19.05 0.63 14.62
CA THR A 21 -20.11 0.41 15.64
C THR A 21 -21.50 0.79 15.14
N GLN A 22 -21.59 1.78 14.26
CA GLN A 22 -22.86 2.27 13.72
C GLN A 22 -23.10 1.89 12.24
N ASN A 23 -22.16 1.13 11.64
CA ASN A 23 -22.19 0.72 10.23
C ASN A 23 -22.36 1.93 9.27
N LEU A 24 -21.62 3.02 9.54
CA LEU A 24 -21.66 4.26 8.79
C LEU A 24 -20.54 4.33 7.78
N LYS A 25 -20.78 5.01 6.66
CA LYS A 25 -19.71 5.47 5.77
C LYS A 25 -18.95 6.63 6.41
N PHE A 26 -17.72 6.87 5.95
CA PHE A 26 -16.84 7.91 6.51
C PHE A 26 -17.53 9.28 6.61
N GLY A 27 -18.19 9.74 5.54
CA GLY A 27 -18.91 11.01 5.55
C GLY A 27 -20.06 11.09 6.57
N GLU A 28 -20.72 9.99 6.84
CA GLU A 28 -21.78 9.90 7.86
C GLU A 28 -21.19 9.93 9.25
N ALA A 29 -20.07 9.21 9.46
CA ALA A 29 -19.34 9.22 10.72
C ALA A 29 -18.81 10.63 11.07
N VAL A 30 -18.27 11.35 10.09
CA VAL A 30 -17.82 12.75 10.27
C VAL A 30 -18.99 13.64 10.68
N ARG A 31 -20.14 13.53 10.03
CA ARG A 31 -21.35 14.31 10.39
C ARG A 31 -21.84 13.96 11.80
N SER A 32 -21.88 12.68 12.14
CA SER A 32 -22.29 12.22 13.47
C SER A 32 -21.38 12.78 14.55
N LEU A 33 -20.06 12.68 14.37
CA LEU A 33 -19.08 13.21 15.31
C LEU A 33 -19.11 14.73 15.40
N ALA A 34 -19.30 15.44 14.28
CA ALA A 34 -19.43 16.89 14.28
C ALA A 34 -20.67 17.34 15.09
N ASN A 35 -21.80 16.65 14.94
CA ASN A 35 -23.00 16.93 15.73
C ASN A 35 -22.77 16.67 17.22
N LEU A 36 -22.10 15.55 17.59
CA LEU A 36 -21.76 15.26 18.99
C LEU A 36 -20.82 16.31 19.59
N ALA A 37 -19.90 16.84 18.80
CA ALA A 37 -18.96 17.88 19.20
C ALA A 37 -19.54 19.30 19.19
N GLY A 38 -20.81 19.48 18.82
CA GLY A 38 -21.43 20.83 18.65
C GLY A 38 -20.82 21.63 17.50
N MET A 39 -20.14 20.98 16.57
CA MET A 39 -19.55 21.60 15.39
C MET A 39 -20.57 21.71 14.26
N ARG A 40 -20.40 22.70 13.37
CA ARG A 40 -21.20 22.74 12.13
C ARG A 40 -20.96 21.49 11.31
N PRO A 41 -22.00 20.80 10.81
CA PRO A 41 -21.84 19.62 9.97
C PRO A 41 -21.01 19.93 8.74
N TYR A 42 -19.99 19.10 8.49
CA TYR A 42 -19.24 19.18 7.23
C TYR A 42 -20.08 18.65 6.09
N THR A 43 -20.23 19.44 5.03
CA THR A 43 -20.90 19.00 3.79
C THR A 43 -19.85 18.56 2.81
N PHE A 44 -19.84 17.25 2.50
CA PHE A 44 -18.96 16.72 1.46
C PHE A 44 -19.37 17.25 0.10
N SER A 45 -18.42 17.82 -0.62
CA SER A 45 -18.59 18.20 -2.01
C SER A 45 -18.50 16.97 -2.93
N LYS A 46 -18.99 17.06 -4.16
CA LYS A 46 -18.76 16.04 -5.19
C LYS A 46 -17.27 15.74 -5.37
N GLN A 47 -16.43 16.75 -5.23
CA GLN A 47 -14.98 16.62 -5.34
C GLN A 47 -14.38 15.79 -4.19
N ASP A 48 -14.92 15.89 -2.97
CA ASP A 48 -14.49 15.07 -1.85
C ASP A 48 -14.90 13.60 -2.03
N GLU A 49 -16.09 13.35 -2.56
CA GLU A 49 -16.57 11.99 -2.89
C GLU A 49 -15.71 11.35 -4.00
N GLU A 50 -15.32 12.12 -5.00
CA GLU A 50 -14.45 11.65 -6.08
C GLU A 50 -13.04 11.35 -5.58
N ARG A 51 -12.47 12.20 -4.70
CA ARG A 51 -11.18 11.97 -4.04
C ARG A 51 -11.20 10.70 -3.20
N GLU A 52 -12.25 10.48 -2.43
CA GLU A 52 -12.40 9.28 -1.63
C GLU A 52 -12.47 8.02 -2.51
N LYS A 53 -13.24 8.07 -3.61
CA LYS A 53 -13.34 6.97 -4.57
C LYS A 53 -11.97 6.64 -5.18
N ASN A 54 -11.24 7.66 -5.63
CA ASN A 54 -9.89 7.47 -6.19
C ASN A 54 -8.92 6.92 -5.14
N TRP A 55 -9.00 7.40 -3.90
CA TRP A 55 -8.21 6.89 -2.79
C TRP A 55 -8.43 5.39 -2.57
N GLN A 56 -9.67 4.92 -2.57
CA GLN A 56 -9.99 3.49 -2.42
C GLN A 56 -9.43 2.64 -3.56
N ILE A 57 -9.41 3.18 -4.78
CA ILE A 57 -8.78 2.52 -5.93
C ILE A 57 -7.28 2.36 -5.68
N TYR A 58 -6.58 3.42 -5.27
CA TYR A 58 -5.15 3.34 -4.99
C TYR A 58 -4.82 2.38 -3.85
N VAL A 59 -5.58 2.40 -2.76
CA VAL A 59 -5.42 1.44 -1.66
C VAL A 59 -5.59 0.00 -2.17
N SER A 60 -6.54 -0.24 -3.08
CA SER A 60 -6.75 -1.56 -3.68
C SER A 60 -5.56 -1.98 -4.55
N ILE A 61 -5.01 -1.07 -5.36
CA ILE A 61 -3.81 -1.32 -6.18
C ILE A 61 -2.62 -1.65 -5.28
N TYR A 62 -2.37 -0.85 -4.23
CA TYR A 62 -1.29 -1.09 -3.28
C TYR A 62 -1.42 -2.43 -2.54
N ASN A 63 -2.63 -2.79 -2.11
CA ASN A 63 -2.88 -4.09 -1.48
C ASN A 63 -2.52 -5.25 -2.39
N LYS A 64 -2.96 -5.22 -3.65
CA LYS A 64 -2.63 -6.28 -4.63
C LYS A 64 -1.13 -6.32 -4.92
N TYR A 65 -0.49 -5.16 -5.06
CA TYR A 65 0.95 -5.05 -5.29
C TYR A 65 1.76 -5.63 -4.13
N VAL A 66 1.45 -5.23 -2.91
CA VAL A 66 2.11 -5.71 -1.69
C VAL A 66 1.91 -7.21 -1.51
N GLN A 67 0.68 -7.68 -1.67
CA GLN A 67 0.37 -9.11 -1.52
C GLN A 67 1.14 -9.96 -2.53
N PHE A 68 1.15 -9.56 -3.80
CA PHE A 68 1.83 -10.30 -4.86
C PHE A 68 3.35 -10.39 -4.58
N TYR A 69 4.02 -9.26 -4.33
CA TYR A 69 5.47 -9.27 -4.12
C TYR A 69 5.91 -9.82 -2.77
N HIS A 70 5.03 -9.82 -1.78
CA HIS A 70 5.24 -10.58 -0.55
C HIS A 70 5.24 -12.09 -0.83
N GLU A 71 4.29 -12.58 -1.60
CA GLU A 71 4.25 -14.00 -2.00
C GLU A 71 5.44 -14.38 -2.86
N GLU A 72 5.85 -13.54 -3.81
CA GLU A 72 7.05 -13.73 -4.61
C GLU A 72 8.30 -13.82 -3.71
N LEU A 73 8.46 -12.94 -2.73
CA LEU A 73 9.56 -13.03 -1.77
C LEU A 73 9.58 -14.36 -1.04
N LEU A 74 8.43 -14.90 -0.66
CA LEU A 74 8.35 -16.14 0.13
C LEU A 74 8.54 -17.39 -0.71
N LYS A 75 8.03 -17.42 -1.95
CA LYS A 75 7.88 -18.66 -2.75
C LYS A 75 8.83 -18.74 -3.94
N ASN A 76 9.17 -17.60 -4.57
CA ASN A 76 9.95 -17.58 -5.81
C ASN A 76 11.43 -17.85 -5.52
N GLU A 77 12.03 -18.79 -6.24
CA GLU A 77 13.45 -19.12 -6.11
C GLU A 77 14.36 -17.94 -6.45
N GLN A 78 13.98 -17.14 -7.44
CA GLN A 78 14.72 -15.93 -7.85
C GLN A 78 14.80 -14.88 -6.76
N ALA A 79 13.91 -14.93 -5.75
CA ALA A 79 13.95 -14.06 -4.59
C ALA A 79 14.91 -14.53 -3.48
N SER A 80 15.68 -15.62 -3.68
CA SER A 80 16.65 -16.11 -2.69
C SER A 80 17.64 -15.04 -2.23
N ILE A 81 18.14 -14.23 -3.15
CA ILE A 81 19.04 -13.11 -2.85
C ILE A 81 18.42 -12.10 -1.88
N ALA A 82 17.13 -11.84 -2.01
CA ALA A 82 16.41 -10.94 -1.12
C ALA A 82 16.20 -11.56 0.26
N ARG A 83 15.87 -12.86 0.32
CA ARG A 83 15.75 -13.60 1.59
C ARG A 83 17.07 -13.64 2.34
N ASP A 84 18.18 -13.91 1.67
CA ASP A 84 19.53 -13.92 2.26
C ASP A 84 19.94 -12.54 2.77
N TYR A 85 19.59 -11.50 2.01
CA TYR A 85 19.83 -10.13 2.44
C TYR A 85 19.06 -9.79 3.73
N LEU A 86 17.76 -10.12 3.80
CA LEU A 86 16.94 -9.88 4.99
C LEU A 86 17.47 -10.67 6.21
N LYS A 87 17.88 -11.93 6.00
CA LYS A 87 18.51 -12.75 7.04
C LYS A 87 19.81 -12.13 7.56
N LYS A 88 20.68 -11.63 6.67
CA LYS A 88 21.91 -10.90 7.04
C LYS A 88 21.64 -9.61 7.83
N ARG A 89 20.44 -9.06 7.70
CA ARG A 89 19.96 -7.88 8.44
C ARG A 89 19.23 -8.25 9.72
N ASN A 90 19.27 -9.52 10.13
CA ASN A 90 18.62 -10.07 11.31
C ASN A 90 17.08 -9.90 11.33
N LEU A 91 16.44 -9.80 10.15
CA LEU A 91 14.98 -9.85 10.09
C LEU A 91 14.52 -11.32 10.14
N SER A 92 13.66 -11.60 11.09
CA SER A 92 13.03 -12.92 11.25
C SER A 92 11.97 -13.17 10.18
N LYS A 93 11.62 -14.44 9.97
CA LYS A 93 10.53 -14.81 9.06
C LYS A 93 9.18 -14.24 9.51
N GLU A 94 8.98 -14.16 10.81
CA GLU A 94 7.79 -13.62 11.47
C GLU A 94 7.65 -12.13 11.17
N GLU A 95 8.73 -11.36 11.26
CA GLU A 95 8.75 -9.94 10.93
C GLU A 95 8.49 -9.72 9.43
N VAL A 96 9.14 -10.50 8.55
CA VAL A 96 8.89 -10.44 7.10
C VAL A 96 7.41 -10.65 6.79
N LYS A 97 6.76 -11.63 7.43
CA LYS A 97 5.32 -11.88 7.27
C LYS A 97 4.47 -10.78 7.89
N LYS A 98 4.77 -10.37 9.13
CA LYS A 98 4.04 -9.35 9.86
C LYS A 98 3.98 -8.03 9.10
N PHE A 99 5.11 -7.60 8.55
CA PHE A 99 5.22 -6.33 7.81
C PHE A 99 4.97 -6.48 6.30
N LYS A 100 4.60 -7.67 5.83
CA LYS A 100 4.37 -7.98 4.42
C LYS A 100 5.50 -7.48 3.51
N ILE A 101 6.75 -7.64 3.96
CA ILE A 101 7.93 -7.26 3.17
C ILE A 101 7.92 -8.07 1.89
N GLY A 102 8.19 -7.44 0.75
CA GLY A 102 8.17 -8.06 -0.57
C GLY A 102 9.48 -7.86 -1.34
N TYR A 103 9.57 -8.48 -2.50
CA TYR A 103 10.69 -8.28 -3.41
C TYR A 103 10.19 -8.20 -4.86
N VAL A 104 10.60 -7.16 -5.54
CA VAL A 104 10.33 -6.95 -6.97
C VAL A 104 11.57 -7.37 -7.74
N GLU A 105 11.42 -8.34 -8.61
CA GLU A 105 12.50 -8.86 -9.44
C GLU A 105 12.96 -7.86 -10.53
N LYS A 106 13.98 -8.24 -11.30
CA LYS A 106 14.54 -7.39 -12.36
C LYS A 106 13.58 -7.12 -13.52
N ASN A 107 12.83 -8.15 -13.94
CA ASN A 107 11.89 -8.08 -15.06
C ASN A 107 10.46 -8.40 -14.58
N PRO A 108 9.88 -7.52 -13.77
CA PRO A 108 8.57 -7.76 -13.20
C PRO A 108 7.48 -7.69 -14.28
N LYS A 109 6.44 -8.53 -14.14
CA LYS A 109 5.30 -8.61 -15.07
C LYS A 109 3.96 -8.39 -14.38
N PHE A 110 3.97 -7.77 -13.20
CA PHE A 110 2.73 -7.61 -12.44
C PHE A 110 1.81 -6.55 -13.03
N TYR A 111 2.36 -5.57 -13.76
CA TYR A 111 1.56 -4.61 -14.53
C TYR A 111 0.56 -5.33 -15.46
N GLU A 112 1.00 -6.35 -16.19
CA GLU A 112 0.16 -7.12 -17.12
C GLU A 112 -1.03 -7.83 -16.44
N LYS A 113 -0.89 -8.11 -15.14
CA LYS A 113 -1.96 -8.67 -14.31
C LYS A 113 -2.91 -7.58 -13.82
N LEU A 114 -2.38 -6.46 -13.35
CA LEU A 114 -3.17 -5.38 -12.78
C LEU A 114 -4.01 -4.62 -13.81
N ILE A 115 -3.54 -4.50 -15.07
CA ILE A 115 -4.30 -3.82 -16.14
C ILE A 115 -5.62 -4.53 -16.48
N LYS A 116 -5.81 -5.77 -16.04
CA LYS A 116 -7.08 -6.49 -16.18
C LYS A 116 -8.13 -6.06 -15.17
N ASP A 117 -7.70 -5.50 -14.04
CA ASP A 117 -8.56 -5.14 -12.92
C ASP A 117 -8.70 -3.62 -12.74
N PHE A 118 -7.71 -2.86 -13.23
CA PHE A 118 -7.64 -1.41 -13.07
C PHE A 118 -7.35 -0.74 -14.41
N ASN A 119 -7.81 0.49 -14.59
CA ASN A 119 -7.47 1.23 -15.78
C ASN A 119 -6.01 1.75 -15.70
N GLU A 120 -5.44 2.00 -16.87
CA GLU A 120 -4.06 2.46 -17.04
C GLU A 120 -3.75 3.75 -16.27
N LYS A 121 -4.69 4.70 -16.30
CA LYS A 121 -4.54 5.99 -15.62
C LYS A 121 -4.35 5.79 -14.11
N ASP A 122 -5.19 4.97 -13.46
CA ASP A 122 -5.11 4.71 -12.03
C ASP A 122 -3.80 4.00 -11.66
N LEU A 123 -3.33 3.10 -12.51
CA LEU A 123 -2.04 2.41 -12.30
C LEU A 123 -0.87 3.39 -12.34
N VAL A 124 -0.85 4.32 -13.29
CA VAL A 124 0.20 5.34 -13.38
C VAL A 124 0.10 6.35 -12.24
N GLU A 125 -1.10 6.85 -11.95
CA GLU A 125 -1.34 7.81 -10.85
C GLU A 125 -1.07 7.20 -9.46
N SER A 126 -1.11 5.87 -9.31
CA SER A 126 -0.68 5.20 -8.09
C SER A 126 0.81 5.43 -7.77
N GLY A 127 1.62 5.83 -8.75
CA GLY A 127 3.06 6.03 -8.61
C GLY A 127 3.88 4.74 -8.55
N LEU A 128 3.27 3.57 -8.76
CA LEU A 128 3.96 2.26 -8.82
C LEU A 128 4.54 1.97 -10.20
N PHE A 129 3.99 2.62 -11.23
CA PHE A 129 4.35 2.41 -12.63
C PHE A 129 4.63 3.74 -13.32
N TYR A 130 5.48 3.71 -14.32
CA TYR A 130 5.72 4.83 -15.22
C TYR A 130 5.88 4.35 -16.66
N LEU A 131 5.55 5.21 -17.60
CA LEU A 131 5.75 4.93 -19.02
C LEU A 131 7.21 5.13 -19.39
N ASP A 132 7.86 4.10 -19.90
CA ASP A 132 9.15 4.21 -20.58
C ASP A 132 8.91 4.67 -22.01
N GLU A 133 9.18 5.93 -22.30
CA GLU A 133 8.93 6.55 -23.60
C GLU A 133 9.76 5.90 -24.73
N LYS A 134 10.92 5.31 -24.42
CA LYS A 134 11.76 4.65 -25.41
C LYS A 134 11.16 3.35 -25.90
N ASN A 135 10.66 2.55 -24.97
CA ASN A 135 10.11 1.22 -25.27
C ASN A 135 8.59 1.22 -25.37
N LYS A 136 7.93 2.38 -25.12
CA LYS A 136 6.47 2.54 -25.05
C LYS A 136 5.81 1.46 -24.20
N SER A 137 6.45 1.13 -23.08
CA SER A 137 5.99 0.10 -22.13
C SER A 137 5.96 0.63 -20.72
N TYR A 138 5.07 0.08 -19.90
CA TYR A 138 5.00 0.43 -18.49
C TYR A 138 6.04 -0.33 -17.70
N VAL A 139 6.77 0.38 -16.86
CA VAL A 139 7.85 -0.14 -16.03
C VAL A 139 7.49 0.03 -14.57
N GLU A 140 7.75 -1.00 -13.79
CA GLU A 140 7.55 -0.95 -12.34
C GLU A 140 8.67 -0.16 -11.67
N LYS A 141 8.28 0.83 -10.84
CA LYS A 141 9.20 1.75 -10.15
C LYS A 141 10.16 1.02 -9.22
N PHE A 142 9.69 -0.03 -8.56
CA PHE A 142 10.42 -0.72 -7.50
C PHE A 142 11.21 -1.95 -7.98
N LYS A 143 11.46 -2.12 -9.27
CA LYS A 143 12.25 -3.25 -9.80
C LYS A 143 13.63 -3.40 -9.10
N GLU A 144 14.05 -4.65 -8.89
CA GLU A 144 15.29 -5.04 -8.19
C GLU A 144 15.38 -4.56 -6.73
N ARG A 145 14.23 -4.37 -6.06
CA ARG A 145 14.18 -3.83 -4.70
C ARG A 145 13.39 -4.71 -3.74
N ILE A 146 13.87 -4.76 -2.51
CA ILE A 146 13.03 -5.14 -1.39
C ILE A 146 12.08 -3.98 -1.12
N ILE A 147 10.80 -4.27 -0.99
CA ILE A 147 9.75 -3.30 -0.69
C ILE A 147 9.26 -3.46 0.74
N PHE A 148 9.08 -2.32 1.40
CA PHE A 148 8.57 -2.19 2.76
C PHE A 148 7.27 -1.40 2.69
N PRO A 149 6.11 -2.03 2.94
CA PRO A 149 4.84 -1.33 2.95
C PRO A 149 4.80 -0.27 4.05
N ILE A 150 4.28 0.91 3.72
CA ILE A 150 3.98 1.98 4.64
C ILE A 150 2.45 1.99 4.79
N ASN A 151 2.00 1.65 5.99
CA ASN A 151 0.57 1.54 6.26
C ASN A 151 0.05 2.76 7.00
N ASN A 152 -1.21 3.11 6.75
CA ASN A 152 -1.93 4.03 7.60
C ASN A 152 -2.28 3.34 8.95
N ILE A 153 -2.91 4.10 9.85
CA ILE A 153 -3.33 3.61 11.18
C ILE A 153 -4.36 2.47 11.12
N SER A 154 -5.09 2.34 10.02
CA SER A 154 -6.04 1.25 9.76
C SER A 154 -5.38 0.01 9.14
N GLY A 155 -4.04 0.01 9.01
CA GLY A 155 -3.28 -1.10 8.46
C GLY A 155 -3.33 -1.24 6.93
N GLN A 156 -3.86 -0.23 6.22
CA GLN A 156 -3.91 -0.23 4.76
C GLN A 156 -2.61 0.33 4.18
N PRO A 157 -2.01 -0.31 3.17
CA PRO A 157 -0.81 0.21 2.53
C PRO A 157 -1.15 1.48 1.73
N ILE A 158 -0.42 2.54 2.03
CA ILE A 158 -0.57 3.88 1.43
C ILE A 158 0.70 4.37 0.74
N GLY A 159 1.74 3.58 0.80
CA GLY A 159 3.02 3.86 0.18
C GLY A 159 3.99 2.69 0.31
N LEU A 160 5.12 2.80 -0.35
CA LEU A 160 6.20 1.82 -0.28
C LEU A 160 7.54 2.52 -0.10
N GLY A 161 8.38 1.96 0.77
CA GLY A 161 9.81 2.18 0.73
C GLY A 161 10.48 1.05 -0.05
N GLY A 162 11.38 1.37 -0.97
CA GLY A 162 12.10 0.37 -1.75
C GLY A 162 13.61 0.47 -1.58
N ARG A 163 14.27 -0.64 -1.23
CA ARG A 163 15.72 -0.71 -1.09
C ARG A 163 16.33 -1.62 -2.15
N ILE A 164 17.32 -1.11 -2.91
CA ILE A 164 18.10 -1.93 -3.84
C ILE A 164 19.03 -2.87 -3.06
N ILE A 165 19.14 -4.13 -3.51
CA ILE A 165 19.99 -5.11 -2.85
C ILE A 165 21.42 -5.04 -3.37
N LYS A 166 21.59 -4.98 -4.69
CA LYS A 166 22.88 -4.84 -5.34
C LYS A 166 23.25 -3.36 -5.38
N GLU A 167 24.41 -3.00 -4.85
CA GLU A 167 24.90 -1.64 -4.97
C GLU A 167 25.13 -1.32 -6.45
N ASN A 168 24.57 -0.22 -6.86
CA ASN A 168 24.69 0.32 -8.20
C ASN A 168 24.88 1.83 -8.08
N ASN A 169 26.02 2.33 -8.58
CA ASN A 169 26.37 3.75 -8.49
C ASN A 169 25.42 4.69 -9.25
N TYR A 170 24.58 4.14 -10.12
CA TYR A 170 23.63 4.91 -10.94
C TYR A 170 22.20 4.90 -10.40
N MET A 171 21.92 4.12 -9.37
CA MET A 171 20.57 3.98 -8.81
C MET A 171 20.54 4.38 -7.35
N ALA A 172 19.53 5.16 -6.97
CA ALA A 172 19.32 5.52 -5.57
C ALA A 172 19.17 4.26 -4.70
N LYS A 173 19.88 4.24 -3.56
CA LYS A 173 19.85 3.12 -2.62
C LYS A 173 18.45 2.89 -2.06
N TYR A 174 17.71 3.96 -1.80
CA TYR A 174 16.34 3.96 -1.34
C TYR A 174 15.47 4.83 -2.25
N ILE A 175 14.23 4.41 -2.45
CA ILE A 175 13.17 5.20 -3.12
C ILE A 175 11.86 5.02 -2.36
N ASN A 176 10.97 5.95 -2.50
CA ASN A 176 9.60 5.93 -1.98
C ASN A 176 8.63 6.59 -2.98
#